data_2c029ee75495fd5623e14d2d44131bf4
#
_entry.id   2c029ee75495fd5623e14d2d44131bf4
#
_cell.length_a   1.000
_cell.length_b   1.000
_cell.length_c   1.000
_cell.angle_alpha   90.00
_cell.angle_beta   90.00
_cell.angle_gamma   90.00
#
_symmetry.space_group_name_H-M   'P 1'
#
loop_
_entity.id
_entity.type
_entity.pdbx_description
1 polymer ?
#
loop_
_entity_poly.entity_id
_entity_poly.type
_entity_poly.pdbx_seq_one_letter_code
_entity_poly.pdbx_strand_id
1 'polypeptide(L)'
;ASSAASDVYKRQVRGNHDDFLDNLAPLTFANLRIVKDYELESGGKRYFVTHGDIFDRVTTQMKWLALLGDLGYTLLLAFNSFYNRYRVRHGKPYYSLSQHVKQKVKSAVNYISDFEHTLAEFARARKYDGIICGHIHHPDNTEYEGIHYLNSGDWVETLSALAEDEDGHWNIIFYTDIADSLPQDTPATNLLTIAS
;
A
#
# COMPACT_ATOMS: atom_id res chain seq x y z
N ALA A 1 -30.59 -24.33 15.32
CA ALA A 1 -29.56 -23.29 15.44
C ALA A 1 -29.44 -22.63 14.08
N SER A 2 -30.00 -21.43 13.97
CA SER A 2 -29.81 -20.58 12.79
C SER A 2 -28.33 -20.21 12.75
N SER A 3 -27.61 -20.78 11.81
CA SER A 3 -26.33 -20.23 11.36
C SER A 3 -26.63 -18.86 10.78
N ALA A 4 -26.53 -17.83 11.58
CA ALA A 4 -26.33 -16.49 11.08
C ALA A 4 -24.93 -16.51 10.45
N ALA A 5 -24.85 -16.92 9.17
CA ALA A 5 -23.77 -16.50 8.32
C ALA A 5 -23.81 -14.97 8.41
N SER A 6 -22.90 -14.41 9.18
CA SER A 6 -22.76 -12.98 9.29
C SER A 6 -22.66 -12.47 7.86
N ASP A 7 -23.60 -11.62 7.46
CA ASP A 7 -23.58 -10.96 6.17
C ASP A 7 -22.34 -10.05 6.13
N VAL A 8 -21.18 -10.66 5.84
CA VAL A 8 -19.92 -9.93 5.69
C VAL A 8 -20.02 -9.13 4.41
N TYR A 9 -20.31 -7.86 4.56
CA TYR A 9 -20.26 -6.93 3.44
C TYR A 9 -18.82 -6.65 3.06
N LYS A 10 -18.49 -6.91 1.80
CA LYS A 10 -17.18 -6.59 1.24
C LYS A 10 -17.28 -5.31 0.43
N ARG A 11 -16.41 -4.35 0.69
CA ARG A 11 -16.21 -3.18 -0.15
C ARG A 11 -14.83 -3.28 -0.80
N GLN A 12 -14.83 -3.36 -2.12
CA GLN A 12 -13.62 -3.33 -2.94
C GLN A 12 -13.40 -1.89 -3.38
N VAL A 13 -12.37 -1.25 -2.84
CA VAL A 13 -11.91 0.03 -3.37
C VAL A 13 -11.04 -0.25 -4.58
N ARG A 14 -11.40 0.33 -5.73
CA ARG A 14 -10.62 0.15 -6.96
C ARG A 14 -9.28 0.88 -6.86
N GLY A 15 -8.22 0.29 -7.36
CA GLY A 15 -6.90 0.89 -7.49
C GLY A 15 -6.59 1.37 -8.92
N ASN A 16 -5.41 1.93 -9.10
CA ASN A 16 -4.92 2.38 -10.40
C ASN A 16 -4.68 1.24 -11.42
N HIS A 17 -4.63 -0.01 -10.96
CA HIS A 17 -4.58 -1.18 -11.83
C HIS A 17 -5.95 -1.68 -12.24
N ASP A 18 -7.01 -1.16 -11.61
CA ASP A 18 -8.41 -1.52 -11.84
C ASP A 18 -9.19 -0.37 -12.51
N ASP A 19 -8.53 0.51 -13.24
CA ASP A 19 -9.11 1.72 -13.86
C ASP A 19 -10.24 1.39 -14.85
N PHE A 20 -10.24 0.19 -15.43
CA PHE A 20 -11.33 -0.32 -16.26
C PHE A 20 -12.67 -0.39 -15.50
N LEU A 21 -12.65 -0.46 -14.17
CA LEU A 21 -13.84 -0.45 -13.32
C LEU A 21 -14.41 0.96 -13.10
N ASP A 22 -13.72 2.01 -13.53
CA ASP A 22 -14.15 3.40 -13.31
C ASP A 22 -15.53 3.73 -13.88
N ASN A 23 -15.85 3.11 -15.01
CA ASN A 23 -17.15 3.30 -15.67
C ASN A 23 -18.26 2.41 -15.07
N LEU A 24 -17.90 1.45 -14.25
CA LEU A 24 -18.81 0.50 -13.61
C LEU A 24 -19.06 0.81 -12.14
N ALA A 25 -18.16 1.51 -11.48
CA ALA A 25 -18.28 1.88 -10.06
C ALA A 25 -19.28 3.04 -9.88
N PRO A 26 -20.20 2.99 -8.89
CA PRO A 26 -20.36 1.91 -7.92
C PRO A 26 -21.12 0.70 -8.49
N LEU A 27 -20.56 -0.49 -8.35
CA LEU A 27 -21.16 -1.75 -8.74
C LEU A 27 -21.44 -2.62 -7.52
N THR A 28 -22.64 -3.18 -7.42
CA THR A 28 -23.00 -4.09 -6.33
C THR A 28 -23.30 -5.46 -6.91
N PHE A 29 -22.66 -6.48 -6.35
CA PHE A 29 -22.87 -7.87 -6.69
C PHE A 29 -22.98 -8.69 -5.40
N ALA A 30 -24.18 -9.17 -5.07
CA ALA A 30 -24.47 -9.85 -3.80
C ALA A 30 -24.01 -9.01 -2.59
N ASN A 31 -23.09 -9.53 -1.77
CA ASN A 31 -22.51 -8.85 -0.61
C ASN A 31 -21.22 -8.06 -0.93
N LEU A 32 -20.82 -7.99 -2.21
CA LEU A 32 -19.64 -7.23 -2.67
C LEU A 32 -20.10 -5.92 -3.31
N ARG A 33 -19.49 -4.81 -2.89
CA ARG A 33 -19.67 -3.49 -3.51
C ARG A 33 -18.31 -2.96 -3.96
N ILE A 34 -18.19 -2.66 -5.25
CA ILE A 34 -16.99 -2.03 -5.82
C ILE A 34 -17.23 -0.52 -5.84
N VAL A 35 -16.31 0.23 -5.28
CA VAL A 35 -16.39 1.69 -5.13
C VAL A 35 -15.06 2.35 -5.47
N LYS A 36 -15.06 3.65 -5.75
CA LYS A 36 -13.84 4.45 -5.89
C LYS A 36 -13.28 4.84 -4.53
N ASP A 37 -14.16 5.24 -3.65
CA ASP A 37 -13.93 5.66 -2.28
C ASP A 37 -15.21 5.49 -1.46
N TYR A 38 -15.13 5.59 -0.16
CA TYR A 38 -16.31 5.63 0.71
C TYR A 38 -15.98 6.24 2.07
N GLU A 39 -17.00 6.67 2.78
CA GLU A 39 -16.90 7.10 4.17
C GLU A 39 -17.15 5.92 5.11
N LEU A 40 -16.27 5.76 6.09
CA LEU A 40 -16.39 4.79 7.17
C LEU A 40 -16.57 5.54 8.49
N GLU A 41 -17.60 5.18 9.23
CA GLU A 41 -17.76 5.61 10.61
C GLU A 41 -17.35 4.48 11.53
N SER A 42 -16.39 4.73 12.41
CA SER A 42 -15.88 3.77 13.36
C SER A 42 -15.36 4.43 14.62
N GLY A 43 -15.68 3.89 15.80
CA GLY A 43 -15.28 4.47 17.08
C GLY A 43 -15.74 5.91 17.30
N GLY A 44 -16.84 6.33 16.67
CA GLY A 44 -17.32 7.73 16.70
C GLY A 44 -16.51 8.70 15.83
N LYS A 45 -15.57 8.20 15.04
CA LYS A 45 -14.73 8.95 14.09
C LYS A 45 -15.15 8.67 12.65
N ARG A 46 -14.95 9.65 11.78
CA ARG A 46 -15.23 9.56 10.34
C ARG A 46 -13.93 9.43 9.56
N TYR A 47 -13.80 8.37 8.81
CA TYR A 47 -12.66 8.07 7.97
C TYR A 47 -13.03 8.15 6.48
N PHE A 48 -12.17 8.75 5.68
CA PHE A 48 -12.25 8.65 4.23
C PHE A 48 -11.41 7.46 3.76
N VAL A 49 -12.04 6.49 3.09
CA VAL A 49 -11.35 5.30 2.61
C VAL A 49 -11.18 5.38 1.10
N THR A 50 -9.95 5.30 0.65
CA THR A 50 -9.58 5.42 -0.77
C THR A 50 -8.36 4.54 -1.07
N HIS A 51 -8.12 4.23 -2.34
CA HIS A 51 -6.88 3.58 -2.73
C HIS A 51 -5.65 4.50 -2.54
N GLY A 52 -5.78 5.78 -2.89
CA GLY A 52 -4.70 6.77 -2.75
C GLY A 52 -4.11 7.25 -4.07
N ASP A 53 -4.32 6.55 -5.17
CA ASP A 53 -3.77 6.88 -6.50
C ASP A 53 -4.16 8.27 -7.02
N ILE A 54 -5.32 8.78 -6.61
CA ILE A 54 -5.79 10.12 -6.97
C ILE A 54 -4.89 11.26 -6.44
N PHE A 55 -4.12 10.97 -5.38
CA PHE A 55 -3.18 11.91 -4.77
C PHE A 55 -1.78 11.81 -5.38
N ASP A 56 -1.58 10.83 -6.27
CA ASP A 56 -0.29 10.50 -6.84
C ASP A 56 0.02 11.29 -8.11
N ARG A 57 -0.03 12.61 -8.04
CA ARG A 57 0.40 13.47 -9.16
C ARG A 57 1.91 13.37 -9.45
N VAL A 58 2.68 12.89 -8.50
CA VAL A 58 4.16 12.83 -8.58
C VAL A 58 4.65 11.48 -9.08
N THR A 59 3.93 10.39 -8.81
CA THR A 59 4.38 9.02 -9.14
C THR A 59 4.31 8.66 -10.60
N THR A 60 3.53 9.35 -11.41
CA THR A 60 3.53 9.08 -12.88
C THR A 60 4.90 9.26 -13.50
N GLN A 61 5.77 10.06 -12.91
CA GLN A 61 7.17 10.22 -13.36
C GLN A 61 8.14 9.21 -12.72
N MET A 62 7.75 8.49 -11.68
CA MET A 62 8.67 7.61 -10.94
C MET A 62 8.45 6.10 -11.21
N LYS A 63 7.36 5.70 -11.86
CA LYS A 63 7.12 4.28 -12.22
C LYS A 63 8.25 3.66 -13.05
N TRP A 64 8.87 4.41 -13.93
CA TRP A 64 10.03 3.96 -14.69
C TRP A 64 11.30 3.82 -13.82
N LEU A 65 11.39 4.59 -12.72
CA LEU A 65 12.49 4.48 -11.76
C LEU A 65 12.41 3.21 -10.91
N ALA A 66 11.21 2.79 -10.52
CA ALA A 66 10.99 1.55 -9.77
C ALA A 66 11.31 0.31 -10.64
N LEU A 67 10.91 0.32 -11.92
CA LEU A 67 11.26 -0.76 -12.86
C LEU A 67 12.76 -0.86 -13.14
N LEU A 68 13.49 0.26 -13.05
CA LEU A 68 14.95 0.28 -13.12
C LEU A 68 15.62 -0.13 -11.81
N GLY A 69 14.87 -0.17 -10.70
CA GLY A 69 15.43 -0.35 -9.37
C GLY A 69 16.14 -1.68 -9.16
N ASP A 70 15.55 -2.76 -9.56
CA ASP A 70 16.02 -4.11 -9.20
C ASP A 70 17.05 -4.67 -10.20
N LEU A 71 16.72 -4.70 -11.48
CA LEU A 71 17.65 -5.16 -12.52
C LEU A 71 18.76 -4.15 -12.75
N GLY A 72 18.41 -2.87 -12.73
CA GLY A 72 19.35 -1.77 -12.89
C GLY A 72 20.35 -1.65 -11.75
N TYR A 73 19.97 -1.98 -10.51
CA TYR A 73 20.87 -1.89 -9.36
C TYR A 73 22.02 -2.90 -9.44
N THR A 74 21.73 -4.15 -9.77
CA THR A 74 22.75 -5.21 -9.91
C THR A 74 23.68 -4.92 -11.09
N LEU A 75 23.13 -4.52 -12.23
CA LEU A 75 23.90 -4.11 -13.38
C LEU A 75 24.71 -2.83 -13.12
N LEU A 76 24.14 -1.89 -12.39
CA LEU A 76 24.81 -0.64 -12.01
C LEU A 76 25.99 -0.87 -11.06
N LEU A 77 25.90 -1.80 -10.11
CA LEU A 77 27.01 -2.18 -9.24
C LEU A 77 28.16 -2.84 -10.02
N ALA A 78 27.84 -3.75 -10.93
CA ALA A 78 28.83 -4.40 -11.78
C ALA A 78 29.50 -3.38 -12.71
N PHE A 79 28.70 -2.51 -13.34
CA PHE A 79 29.20 -1.45 -14.20
C PHE A 79 30.04 -0.41 -13.44
N ASN A 80 29.63 -0.05 -12.22
CA ASN A 80 30.37 0.87 -11.36
C ASN A 80 31.75 0.32 -10.98
N SER A 81 31.85 -0.97 -10.69
CA SER A 81 33.15 -1.61 -10.39
C SER A 81 34.07 -1.60 -11.60
N PHE A 82 33.54 -1.91 -12.77
CA PHE A 82 34.29 -1.86 -14.03
C PHE A 82 34.69 -0.43 -14.40
N TYR A 83 33.77 0.52 -14.30
CA TYR A 83 34.00 1.93 -14.59
C TYR A 83 35.00 2.57 -13.65
N ASN A 84 34.97 2.26 -12.36
CA ASN A 84 35.95 2.77 -11.40
C ASN A 84 37.33 2.15 -11.61
N ARG A 85 37.44 0.90 -12.01
CA ARG A 85 38.71 0.27 -12.39
C ARG A 85 39.33 0.96 -13.62
N TYR A 86 38.50 1.34 -14.59
CA TYR A 86 38.91 2.12 -15.75
C TYR A 86 39.35 3.54 -15.35
N ARG A 87 38.57 4.24 -14.53
CA ARG A 87 38.85 5.59 -14.03
C ARG A 87 40.18 5.67 -13.28
N VAL A 88 40.40 4.77 -12.32
CA VAL A 88 41.62 4.72 -11.51
C VAL A 88 42.86 4.47 -12.41
N ARG A 89 42.74 3.58 -13.40
CA ARG A 89 43.85 3.35 -14.37
C ARG A 89 44.21 4.59 -15.21
N HIS A 90 43.26 5.53 -15.38
CA HIS A 90 43.45 6.76 -16.12
C HIS A 90 43.64 7.99 -15.21
N GLY A 91 44.02 7.77 -13.93
CA GLY A 91 44.33 8.84 -12.98
C GLY A 91 43.13 9.69 -12.55
N LYS A 92 41.91 9.21 -12.76
CA LYS A 92 40.67 9.90 -12.34
C LYS A 92 40.25 9.46 -10.94
N PRO A 93 39.72 10.36 -10.10
CA PRO A 93 39.26 10.01 -8.76
C PRO A 93 38.10 9.00 -8.80
N TYR A 94 38.00 8.19 -7.73
CA TYR A 94 36.91 7.23 -7.55
C TYR A 94 35.55 7.92 -7.54
N TYR A 95 34.57 7.36 -8.26
CA TYR A 95 33.21 7.86 -8.29
C TYR A 95 32.31 7.07 -7.32
N SER A 96 31.82 7.75 -6.30
CA SER A 96 31.04 7.09 -5.24
C SER A 96 29.59 6.89 -5.62
N LEU A 97 29.22 5.65 -5.92
CA LEU A 97 27.83 5.27 -6.13
C LEU A 97 26.98 5.48 -4.86
N SER A 98 27.61 5.45 -3.67
CA SER A 98 26.93 5.63 -2.40
C SER A 98 26.20 6.97 -2.26
N GLN A 99 26.70 8.03 -2.90
CA GLN A 99 26.03 9.34 -2.91
C GLN A 99 24.71 9.30 -3.70
N HIS A 100 24.69 8.60 -4.85
CA HIS A 100 23.47 8.46 -5.64
C HIS A 100 22.42 7.59 -4.94
N VAL A 101 22.85 6.52 -4.24
CA VAL A 101 21.95 5.69 -3.44
C VAL A 101 21.34 6.51 -2.30
N LYS A 102 22.14 7.30 -1.59
CA LYS A 102 21.64 8.20 -0.53
C LYS A 102 20.62 9.21 -1.04
N GLN A 103 20.85 9.78 -2.24
CA GLN A 103 19.89 10.71 -2.83
C GLN A 103 18.58 10.03 -3.22
N LYS A 104 18.63 8.78 -3.73
CA LYS A 104 17.43 8.01 -4.06
C LYS A 104 16.62 7.63 -2.82
N VAL A 105 17.30 7.16 -1.76
CA VAL A 105 16.65 6.87 -0.47
C VAL A 105 15.98 8.12 0.08
N LYS A 106 16.67 9.27 0.07
CA LYS A 106 16.09 10.54 0.49
C LYS A 106 14.86 10.93 -0.35
N SER A 107 14.92 10.72 -1.66
CA SER A 107 13.77 11.01 -2.54
C SER A 107 12.57 10.11 -2.24
N ALA A 108 12.81 8.83 -1.96
CA ALA A 108 11.75 7.89 -1.58
C ALA A 108 11.11 8.27 -0.23
N VAL A 109 11.93 8.61 0.77
CA VAL A 109 11.44 9.06 2.07
C VAL A 109 10.63 10.36 1.95
N ASN A 110 11.12 11.32 1.18
CA ASN A 110 10.37 12.57 0.95
C ASN A 110 9.05 12.29 0.23
N TYR A 111 9.04 11.38 -0.76
CA TYR A 111 7.83 11.00 -1.48
C TYR A 111 6.76 10.41 -0.54
N ILE A 112 7.15 9.47 0.34
CA ILE A 112 6.24 8.90 1.34
C ILE A 112 5.68 10.03 2.21
N SER A 113 6.53 10.86 2.77
CA SER A 113 6.13 11.99 3.63
C SER A 113 5.20 12.99 2.93
N ASP A 114 5.49 13.33 1.66
CA ASP A 114 4.67 14.24 0.87
C ASP A 114 3.28 13.64 0.56
N PHE A 115 3.24 12.32 0.31
CA PHE A 115 1.99 11.59 0.08
C PHE A 115 1.11 11.60 1.35
N GLU A 116 1.67 11.22 2.49
CA GLU A 116 1.00 11.16 3.79
C GLU A 116 0.44 12.53 4.18
N HIS A 117 1.26 13.57 4.04
CA HIS A 117 0.86 14.94 4.32
C HIS A 117 -0.29 15.40 3.42
N THR A 118 -0.22 15.11 2.12
CA THR A 118 -1.29 15.47 1.17
C THR A 118 -2.62 14.80 1.52
N LEU A 119 -2.59 13.53 1.94
CA LEU A 119 -3.79 12.83 2.36
C LEU A 119 -4.36 13.38 3.67
N ALA A 120 -3.51 13.71 4.63
CA ALA A 120 -3.92 14.31 5.89
C ALA A 120 -4.55 15.70 5.68
N GLU A 121 -3.96 16.54 4.82
CA GLU A 121 -4.53 17.85 4.46
C GLU A 121 -5.90 17.70 3.77
N PHE A 122 -6.04 16.74 2.85
CA PHE A 122 -7.31 16.46 2.21
C PHE A 122 -8.39 16.06 3.24
N ALA A 123 -8.06 15.12 4.14
CA ALA A 123 -8.97 14.67 5.19
C ALA A 123 -9.40 15.84 6.08
N ARG A 124 -8.46 16.67 6.51
CA ARG A 124 -8.72 17.86 7.30
C ARG A 124 -9.64 18.87 6.60
N ALA A 125 -9.34 19.18 5.33
CA ALA A 125 -10.14 20.12 4.55
C ALA A 125 -11.61 19.67 4.40
N ARG A 126 -11.86 18.36 4.46
CA ARG A 126 -13.19 17.75 4.37
C ARG A 126 -13.81 17.36 5.71
N LYS A 127 -13.14 17.70 6.81
CA LYS A 127 -13.58 17.43 8.19
C LYS A 127 -13.76 15.94 8.49
N TYR A 128 -12.85 15.11 7.97
CA TYR A 128 -12.68 13.74 8.41
C TYR A 128 -11.73 13.71 9.60
N ASP A 129 -11.92 12.74 10.48
CA ASP A 129 -11.04 12.48 11.61
C ASP A 129 -9.83 11.65 11.20
N GLY A 130 -9.95 10.93 10.07
CA GLY A 130 -8.85 10.13 9.54
C GLY A 130 -9.02 9.75 8.07
N ILE A 131 -7.98 9.11 7.54
CA ILE A 131 -7.93 8.59 6.19
C ILE A 131 -7.32 7.19 6.17
N ILE A 132 -7.94 6.28 5.42
CA ILE A 132 -7.47 4.91 5.23
C ILE A 132 -7.12 4.73 3.76
N CYS A 133 -5.90 4.30 3.49
CA CYS A 133 -5.41 4.13 2.12
C CYS A 133 -4.46 2.93 1.97
N GLY A 134 -3.95 2.74 0.77
CA GLY A 134 -2.88 1.82 0.39
C GLY A 134 -1.91 2.52 -0.56
N HIS A 135 -1.73 1.98 -1.76
CA HIS A 135 -1.05 2.52 -2.93
C HIS A 135 0.48 2.60 -2.85
N ILE A 136 1.04 3.17 -1.79
CA ILE A 136 2.50 3.34 -1.65
C ILE A 136 3.19 2.12 -1.04
N HIS A 137 2.44 1.06 -0.72
CA HIS A 137 2.94 -0.19 -0.13
C HIS A 137 3.74 -0.01 1.16
N HIS A 138 3.44 1.06 1.90
CA HIS A 138 4.08 1.38 3.17
C HIS A 138 3.05 1.35 4.29
N PRO A 139 2.96 0.24 5.07
CA PRO A 139 1.98 0.14 6.15
C PRO A 139 2.32 1.15 7.25
N ASP A 140 1.32 1.94 7.65
CA ASP A 140 1.48 2.95 8.69
C ASP A 140 0.19 3.17 9.47
N ASN A 141 0.35 3.56 10.73
CA ASN A 141 -0.71 3.92 11.65
C ASN A 141 -0.20 5.08 12.50
N THR A 142 -0.40 6.29 12.01
CA THR A 142 0.21 7.51 12.54
C THR A 142 -0.81 8.65 12.60
N GLU A 143 -0.57 9.63 13.43
CA GLU A 143 -1.37 10.84 13.52
C GLU A 143 -0.61 12.04 12.95
N TYR A 144 -1.19 12.68 11.93
CA TYR A 144 -0.67 13.91 11.33
C TYR A 144 -1.57 15.09 11.67
N GLU A 145 -1.11 15.96 12.55
CA GLU A 145 -1.81 17.20 12.95
C GLU A 145 -3.30 16.98 13.29
N GLY A 146 -3.58 15.93 14.07
CA GLY A 146 -4.93 15.57 14.51
C GLY A 146 -5.74 14.77 13.49
N ILE A 147 -5.14 14.32 12.38
CA ILE A 147 -5.74 13.41 11.42
C ILE A 147 -5.10 12.02 11.55
N HIS A 148 -5.91 11.01 11.79
CA HIS A 148 -5.47 9.62 11.87
C HIS A 148 -5.19 9.06 10.47
N TYR A 149 -3.92 8.90 10.14
CA TYR A 149 -3.48 8.32 8.88
C TYR A 149 -3.26 6.82 9.04
N LEU A 150 -3.88 6.03 8.15
CA LEU A 150 -3.83 4.59 8.14
C LEU A 150 -3.50 4.09 6.74
N ASN A 151 -2.42 3.32 6.59
CA ASN A 151 -2.05 2.68 5.34
C ASN A 151 -1.97 1.16 5.55
N SER A 152 -2.69 0.41 4.73
CA SER A 152 -2.76 -1.05 4.86
C SER A 152 -1.48 -1.78 4.41
N GLY A 153 -0.58 -1.09 3.72
CA GLY A 153 0.51 -1.75 3.01
C GLY A 153 0.00 -2.57 1.83
N ASP A 154 0.56 -3.75 1.62
CA ASP A 154 0.23 -4.64 0.51
C ASP A 154 0.35 -6.13 0.89
N TRP A 155 -0.15 -7.01 0.01
CA TRP A 155 -0.07 -8.47 0.16
C TRP A 155 1.03 -9.12 -0.68
N VAL A 156 2.01 -8.37 -1.17
CA VAL A 156 3.12 -8.86 -2.02
C VAL A 156 4.46 -8.72 -1.30
N GLU A 157 4.73 -7.54 -0.74
CA GLU A 157 6.01 -7.22 -0.10
C GLU A 157 5.88 -7.20 1.42
N THR A 158 4.89 -6.46 1.95
CA THR A 158 4.74 -6.28 3.40
C THR A 158 3.86 -7.33 4.05
N LEU A 159 2.94 -7.96 3.29
CA LEU A 159 1.96 -8.94 3.76
C LEU A 159 1.21 -8.42 4.99
N SER A 160 0.75 -7.19 4.90
CA SER A 160 0.12 -6.47 6.01
C SER A 160 -1.34 -6.12 5.74
N ALA A 161 -2.08 -5.90 6.82
CA ALA A 161 -3.45 -5.43 6.81
C ALA A 161 -3.72 -4.51 7.99
N LEU A 162 -4.74 -3.68 7.87
CA LEU A 162 -5.29 -2.94 9.01
C LEU A 162 -6.44 -3.73 9.61
N ALA A 163 -6.46 -3.82 10.92
CA ALA A 163 -7.56 -4.38 11.69
C ALA A 163 -7.98 -3.42 12.79
N GLU A 164 -9.28 -3.33 12.99
CA GLU A 164 -9.87 -2.60 14.09
C GLU A 164 -10.35 -3.60 15.14
N ASP A 165 -10.04 -3.33 16.40
CA ASP A 165 -10.51 -4.13 17.52
C ASP A 165 -11.91 -3.69 17.98
N GLU A 166 -12.48 -4.40 18.97
CA GLU A 166 -13.81 -4.13 19.50
C GLU A 166 -13.91 -2.77 20.21
N ASP A 167 -12.78 -2.21 20.63
CA ASP A 167 -12.69 -0.90 21.28
C ASP A 167 -12.47 0.26 20.28
N GLY A 168 -12.34 -0.05 18.98
CA GLY A 168 -12.16 0.92 17.91
C GLY A 168 -10.71 1.34 17.71
N HIS A 169 -9.74 0.58 18.23
CA HIS A 169 -8.34 0.83 17.97
C HIS A 169 -7.88 0.13 16.69
N TRP A 170 -7.17 0.87 15.86
CA TRP A 170 -6.60 0.34 14.63
C TRP A 170 -5.20 -0.23 14.87
N ASN A 171 -4.95 -1.41 14.31
CA ASN A 171 -3.67 -2.11 14.40
C ASN A 171 -3.23 -2.55 13.02
N ILE A 172 -1.92 -2.48 12.76
CA ILE A 172 -1.31 -3.12 11.61
C ILE A 172 -1.04 -4.57 11.98
N ILE A 173 -1.56 -5.51 11.20
CA ILE A 173 -1.35 -6.94 11.36
C ILE A 173 -0.46 -7.42 10.23
N PHE A 174 0.62 -8.12 10.53
CA PHE A 174 1.46 -8.78 9.55
C PHE A 174 1.11 -10.28 9.48
N TYR A 175 1.07 -10.81 8.27
CA TYR A 175 0.82 -12.25 8.07
C TYR A 175 1.79 -13.13 8.87
N THR A 176 3.07 -12.72 8.96
CA THR A 176 4.10 -13.43 9.74
C THR A 176 3.73 -13.59 11.21
N ASP A 177 2.99 -12.64 11.78
CA ASP A 177 2.66 -12.64 13.21
C ASP A 177 1.48 -13.57 13.52
N ILE A 178 0.65 -13.84 12.52
CA ILE A 178 -0.57 -14.65 12.67
C ILE A 178 -0.51 -16.01 11.97
N ALA A 179 0.50 -16.26 11.15
CA ALA A 179 0.60 -17.45 10.29
C ALA A 179 0.44 -18.76 11.07
N ASP A 180 1.04 -18.85 12.25
CA ASP A 180 0.97 -20.06 13.10
C ASP A 180 -0.39 -20.22 13.80
N SER A 181 -1.17 -19.16 13.91
CA SER A 181 -2.51 -19.15 14.54
C SER A 181 -3.64 -19.42 13.55
N LEU A 182 -3.36 -19.35 12.25
CA LEU A 182 -4.35 -19.61 11.22
C LEU A 182 -4.63 -21.11 11.12
N PRO A 183 -5.89 -21.51 10.85
CA PRO A 183 -6.22 -22.91 10.57
C PRO A 183 -5.33 -23.40 9.41
N GLN A 184 -4.57 -24.45 9.67
CA GLN A 184 -3.80 -25.12 8.64
C GLN A 184 -4.77 -25.59 7.56
N ASP A 185 -4.57 -25.16 6.32
CA ASP A 185 -5.45 -25.44 5.20
C ASP A 185 -5.85 -26.92 5.14
N THR A 186 -7.13 -27.18 5.26
CA THR A 186 -7.70 -28.39 4.70
C THR A 186 -7.49 -28.29 3.20
N PRO A 187 -6.78 -29.26 2.57
CA PRO A 187 -6.41 -29.12 1.15
C PRO A 187 -7.65 -28.88 0.30
N ALA A 188 -7.53 -27.98 -0.65
CA ALA A 188 -8.60 -27.47 -1.54
C ALA A 188 -9.38 -28.54 -2.33
N THR A 189 -9.10 -29.80 -2.11
CA THR A 189 -9.75 -30.97 -2.72
C THR A 189 -11.24 -31.10 -2.38
N ASN A 190 -11.73 -30.44 -1.34
CA ASN A 190 -13.13 -30.56 -0.91
C ASN A 190 -14.08 -29.46 -1.41
N LEU A 191 -13.60 -28.48 -2.18
CA LEU A 191 -14.47 -27.41 -2.71
C LEU A 191 -15.17 -27.77 -4.03
N LEU A 192 -14.77 -28.86 -4.69
CA LEU A 192 -15.39 -29.30 -5.94
C LEU A 192 -16.50 -30.36 -5.76
N THR A 193 -16.74 -30.82 -4.53
CA THR A 193 -17.74 -31.89 -4.28
C THR A 193 -19.12 -31.35 -3.87
N ILE A 194 -19.31 -30.02 -3.81
CA ILE A 194 -20.62 -29.42 -3.42
C ILE A 194 -21.40 -28.90 -4.65
N ALA A 195 -20.93 -29.13 -5.86
CA ALA A 195 -21.58 -28.70 -7.10
C ALA A 195 -21.97 -29.85 -8.04
N SER A 196 -22.35 -31.00 -7.46
CA SER A 196 -22.98 -32.09 -8.21
C SER A 196 -24.33 -32.46 -7.63
#